data_36c0c3d2ab191cb70f406f35215b1971
#
_entry.id   36c0c3d2ab191cb70f406f35215b1971
#
_cell.length_a   1.000
_cell.length_b   1.000
_cell.length_c   1.000
_cell.angle_alpha   90.00
_cell.angle_beta   90.00
_cell.angle_gamma   90.00
#
_symmetry.space_group_name_H-M   'P 1'
#
loop_
_entity.id
_entity.type
_entity.pdbx_description
1 polymer ?
#
loop_
_entity_poly.entity_id
_entity_poly.type
_entity_poly.pdbx_seq_one_letter_code
_entity_poly.pdbx_strand_id
1 'polypeptide(L)'
;MSIAAYETQVQTIADELGKADPTHKDLYVANAKAYKEKLEPLKQRQKKIAEAANGQNVILFHEAYDYVAEDYGLNVSYVLDLDEERQVSAGEIADVLAAVKKDHVKYILAEELYGKGTGDTIEAESDVKVLYLDPLNKGNYDADSYLEGMAKNMDVLEQYLDR
;
A
#
# COMPACT_ATOMS: atom_id res chain seq x y z
N MET A 1 4.78 -0.48 -2.51
CA MET A 1 3.58 0.33 -2.85
C MET A 1 3.86 1.85 -2.82
N SER A 2 4.99 2.30 -2.32
CA SER A 2 5.36 3.73 -2.34
C SER A 2 5.68 4.22 -3.76
N ILE A 3 5.00 5.27 -4.23
CA ILE A 3 5.26 5.87 -5.55
C ILE A 3 6.66 6.50 -5.58
N ALA A 4 7.10 7.15 -4.50
CA ALA A 4 8.42 7.75 -4.42
C ALA A 4 9.55 6.71 -4.52
N ALA A 5 9.40 5.58 -3.83
CA ALA A 5 10.33 4.46 -3.92
C ALA A 5 10.33 3.84 -5.33
N TYR A 6 9.17 3.74 -5.96
CA TYR A 6 9.05 3.22 -7.33
C TYR A 6 9.69 4.15 -8.38
N GLU A 7 9.52 5.47 -8.25
CA GLU A 7 10.24 6.44 -9.08
C GLU A 7 11.77 6.29 -8.96
N THR A 8 12.26 6.03 -7.75
CA THR A 8 13.69 5.76 -7.51
C THR A 8 14.13 4.49 -8.20
N GLN A 9 13.33 3.42 -8.15
CA GLN A 9 13.62 2.17 -8.87
C GLN A 9 13.67 2.39 -10.38
N VAL A 10 12.69 3.11 -10.96
CA VAL A 10 12.66 3.45 -12.39
C VAL A 10 13.94 4.21 -12.80
N GLN A 11 14.39 5.17 -11.99
CA GLN A 11 15.62 5.90 -12.27
C GLN A 11 16.85 5.00 -12.18
N THR A 12 16.96 4.18 -11.13
CA THR A 12 18.08 3.26 -10.94
C THR A 12 18.21 2.29 -12.12
N ILE A 13 17.07 1.73 -12.58
CA ILE A 13 17.06 0.84 -13.74
C ILE A 13 17.58 1.55 -14.99
N ALA A 14 17.12 2.78 -15.25
CA ALA A 14 17.58 3.53 -16.42
C ALA A 14 19.09 3.86 -16.36
N ASP A 15 19.59 4.22 -15.17
CA ASP A 15 20.99 4.54 -14.96
C ASP A 15 21.89 3.30 -15.15
N GLU A 16 21.49 2.15 -14.60
CA GLU A 16 22.25 0.90 -14.74
C GLU A 16 22.21 0.36 -16.19
N LEU A 17 21.05 0.44 -16.86
CA LEU A 17 20.95 0.11 -18.30
C LEU A 17 21.85 1.04 -19.14
N GLY A 18 21.87 2.34 -18.85
CA GLY A 18 22.73 3.30 -19.56
C GLY A 18 24.23 3.07 -19.34
N LYS A 19 24.64 2.46 -18.20
CA LYS A 19 26.02 2.02 -17.96
C LYS A 19 26.34 0.73 -18.73
N ALA A 20 25.40 -0.23 -18.73
CA ALA A 20 25.58 -1.51 -19.40
C ALA A 20 25.52 -1.40 -20.94
N ASP A 21 24.70 -0.48 -21.44
CA ASP A 21 24.54 -0.20 -22.88
C ASP A 21 24.58 1.32 -23.15
N PRO A 22 25.77 1.91 -23.22
CA PRO A 22 25.94 3.35 -23.47
C PRO A 22 25.37 3.84 -24.79
N THR A 23 25.25 2.96 -25.79
CA THR A 23 24.72 3.30 -27.12
C THR A 23 23.27 3.75 -27.06
N HIS A 24 22.46 3.15 -26.15
CA HIS A 24 21.03 3.45 -26.01
C HIS A 24 20.71 4.24 -24.72
N LYS A 25 21.70 4.82 -24.06
CA LYS A 25 21.53 5.55 -22.80
C LYS A 25 20.43 6.61 -22.86
N ASP A 26 20.41 7.42 -23.92
CA ASP A 26 19.42 8.49 -24.07
C ASP A 26 17.99 7.93 -24.19
N LEU A 27 17.83 6.75 -24.80
CA LEU A 27 16.54 6.06 -24.86
C LEU A 27 16.06 5.62 -23.48
N TYR A 28 16.94 5.03 -22.66
CA TYR A 28 16.59 4.61 -21.29
C TYR A 28 16.20 5.80 -20.43
N VAL A 29 16.93 6.89 -20.52
CA VAL A 29 16.62 8.14 -19.79
C VAL A 29 15.27 8.71 -20.24
N ALA A 30 15.02 8.77 -21.55
CA ALA A 30 13.75 9.26 -22.09
C ALA A 30 12.55 8.40 -21.63
N ASN A 31 12.70 7.07 -21.68
CA ASN A 31 11.65 6.14 -21.24
C ASN A 31 11.37 6.29 -19.74
N ALA A 32 12.39 6.38 -18.90
CA ALA A 32 12.22 6.60 -17.45
C ALA A 32 11.50 7.91 -17.15
N LYS A 33 11.88 8.98 -17.87
CA LYS A 33 11.22 10.28 -17.75
C LYS A 33 9.75 10.20 -18.13
N ALA A 34 9.43 9.62 -19.29
CA ALA A 34 8.05 9.47 -19.76
C ALA A 34 7.20 8.62 -18.81
N TYR A 35 7.80 7.57 -18.19
CA TYR A 35 7.09 6.76 -17.22
C TYR A 35 6.83 7.52 -15.90
N LYS A 36 7.81 8.28 -15.40
CA LYS A 36 7.61 9.12 -14.21
C LYS A 36 6.54 10.20 -14.42
N GLU A 37 6.41 10.74 -15.63
CA GLU A 37 5.31 11.67 -15.97
C GLU A 37 3.92 11.01 -15.82
N LYS A 38 3.79 9.70 -16.10
CA LYS A 38 2.56 8.94 -15.88
C LYS A 38 2.24 8.75 -14.38
N LEU A 39 3.23 8.80 -13.49
CA LEU A 39 3.04 8.68 -12.04
C LEU A 39 2.52 9.99 -11.40
N GLU A 40 2.69 11.13 -12.05
CA GLU A 40 2.35 12.43 -11.47
C GLU A 40 0.87 12.57 -11.06
N PRO A 41 -0.13 12.12 -11.84
CA PRO A 41 -1.53 12.12 -11.40
C PRO A 41 -1.77 11.31 -10.13
N LEU A 42 -1.09 10.16 -9.98
CA LEU A 42 -1.19 9.32 -8.77
C LEU A 42 -0.57 10.02 -7.55
N LYS A 43 0.56 10.72 -7.72
CA LYS A 43 1.18 11.50 -6.64
C LYS A 43 0.26 12.62 -6.14
N GLN A 44 -0.41 13.33 -7.05
CA GLN A 44 -1.38 14.37 -6.67
C GLN A 44 -2.57 13.78 -5.92
N ARG A 45 -3.04 12.60 -6.34
CA ARG A 45 -4.11 11.85 -5.68
C ARG A 45 -3.68 11.37 -4.29
N GLN A 46 -2.48 10.76 -4.19
CA GLN A 46 -1.88 10.34 -2.92
C GLN A 46 -1.83 11.49 -1.91
N LYS A 47 -1.35 12.66 -2.34
CA LYS A 47 -1.26 13.84 -1.47
C LYS A 47 -2.61 14.24 -0.88
N LYS A 48 -3.68 14.23 -1.68
CA LYS A 48 -5.04 14.57 -1.21
C LYS A 48 -5.54 13.57 -0.17
N ILE A 49 -5.36 12.26 -0.44
CA ILE A 49 -5.75 11.22 0.50
C ILE A 49 -4.95 11.37 1.81
N ALA A 50 -3.63 11.61 1.72
CA ALA A 50 -2.78 11.79 2.89
C ALA A 50 -3.19 13.01 3.73
N GLU A 51 -3.57 14.13 3.10
CA GLU A 51 -4.06 15.32 3.80
C GLU A 51 -5.37 15.03 4.56
N ALA A 52 -6.28 14.23 3.98
CA ALA A 52 -7.53 13.84 4.63
C ALA A 52 -7.33 12.80 5.73
N ALA A 53 -6.41 11.84 5.52
CA ALA A 53 -6.18 10.70 6.40
C ALA A 53 -5.19 10.98 7.54
N ASN A 54 -4.47 12.09 7.50
CA ASN A 54 -3.33 12.40 8.37
C ASN A 54 -3.64 12.20 9.86
N GLY A 55 -2.83 11.37 10.51
CA GLY A 55 -2.95 11.06 11.92
C GLY A 55 -4.03 10.03 12.28
N GLN A 56 -4.72 9.43 11.30
CA GLN A 56 -5.65 8.33 11.60
C GLN A 56 -4.89 7.09 12.07
N ASN A 57 -5.42 6.45 13.12
CA ASN A 57 -4.88 5.22 13.66
C ASN A 57 -5.34 4.03 12.82
N VAL A 58 -4.39 3.16 12.45
CA VAL A 58 -4.64 1.94 11.66
C VAL A 58 -3.95 0.74 12.29
N ILE A 59 -4.43 -0.45 11.92
CA ILE A 59 -3.73 -1.72 12.15
C ILE A 59 -3.29 -2.26 10.80
N LEU A 60 -2.11 -2.88 10.75
CA LEU A 60 -1.60 -3.55 9.57
C LEU A 60 -1.66 -5.06 9.80
N PHE A 61 -2.13 -5.80 8.81
CA PHE A 61 -2.04 -7.25 8.84
C PHE A 61 -0.66 -7.76 8.45
N HIS A 62 0.11 -6.96 7.70
CA HIS A 62 1.46 -7.29 7.31
C HIS A 62 2.32 -6.02 7.21
N GLU A 63 3.61 -6.11 7.55
CA GLU A 63 4.59 -5.01 7.47
C GLU A 63 4.78 -4.43 6.05
N ALA A 64 4.40 -5.18 5.00
CA ALA A 64 4.40 -4.66 3.63
C ALA A 64 3.59 -3.36 3.46
N TYR A 65 2.67 -3.08 4.38
CA TYR A 65 1.86 -1.87 4.38
C TYR A 65 2.47 -0.70 5.17
N ASP A 66 3.67 -0.86 5.78
CA ASP A 66 4.37 0.24 6.48
C ASP A 66 4.60 1.44 5.58
N TYR A 67 5.04 1.19 4.33
CA TYR A 67 5.20 2.27 3.34
C TYR A 67 3.88 2.96 2.98
N VAL A 68 2.75 2.24 3.03
CA VAL A 68 1.42 2.86 2.84
C VAL A 68 1.12 3.74 4.04
N ALA A 69 1.32 3.26 5.25
CA ALA A 69 1.09 4.05 6.46
C ALA A 69 1.94 5.32 6.46
N GLU A 70 3.23 5.23 6.11
CA GLU A 70 4.13 6.37 6.00
C GLU A 70 3.68 7.36 4.91
N ASP A 71 3.42 6.87 3.68
CA ASP A 71 3.07 7.68 2.52
C ASP A 71 1.73 8.44 2.69
N TYR A 72 0.83 7.90 3.52
CA TYR A 72 -0.49 8.51 3.80
C TYR A 72 -0.60 9.15 5.19
N GLY A 73 0.50 9.23 5.95
CA GLY A 73 0.55 9.88 7.27
C GLY A 73 -0.32 9.19 8.32
N LEU A 74 -0.47 7.86 8.25
CA LEU A 74 -1.24 7.06 9.18
C LEU A 74 -0.41 6.65 10.41
N ASN A 75 -1.03 6.54 11.56
CA ASN A 75 -0.40 6.04 12.77
C ASN A 75 -0.65 4.54 12.91
N VAL A 76 0.40 3.73 12.89
CA VAL A 76 0.30 2.28 13.07
C VAL A 76 0.19 1.95 14.56
N SER A 77 -0.97 1.44 14.97
CA SER A 77 -1.25 1.04 16.36
C SER A 77 -0.82 -0.40 16.66
N TYR A 78 -0.89 -1.27 15.67
CA TYR A 78 -0.54 -2.68 15.81
C TYR A 78 -0.22 -3.31 14.45
N VAL A 79 0.69 -4.29 14.43
CA VAL A 79 0.99 -5.12 13.24
C VAL A 79 0.74 -6.57 13.62
N LEU A 80 -0.13 -7.26 12.87
CA LEU A 80 -0.49 -8.65 13.13
C LEU A 80 0.57 -9.62 12.60
N ASP A 81 1.37 -9.20 11.61
CA ASP A 81 2.40 -9.99 10.94
C ASP A 81 1.83 -11.28 10.31
N LEU A 82 0.74 -11.14 9.58
CA LEU A 82 0.06 -12.22 8.88
C LEU A 82 0.70 -12.45 7.50
N ASP A 83 1.23 -13.64 7.28
CA ASP A 83 1.80 -14.11 6.01
C ASP A 83 1.09 -15.35 5.44
N GLU A 84 1.57 -15.84 4.29
CA GLU A 84 0.94 -16.92 3.50
C GLU A 84 0.75 -18.24 4.27
N GLU A 85 1.64 -18.58 5.19
CA GLU A 85 1.68 -19.89 5.86
C GLU A 85 1.15 -19.85 7.29
N ARG A 86 0.78 -18.65 7.78
CA ARG A 86 0.48 -18.43 9.18
C ARG A 86 -1.02 -18.46 9.47
N GLN A 87 -1.41 -19.24 10.48
CA GLN A 87 -2.75 -19.15 11.05
C GLN A 87 -2.76 -18.18 12.23
N VAL A 88 -3.74 -17.30 12.25
CA VAL A 88 -3.95 -16.37 13.36
C VAL A 88 -4.66 -17.08 14.51
N SER A 89 -4.09 -17.00 15.70
CA SER A 89 -4.67 -17.58 16.91
C SER A 89 -5.80 -16.69 17.47
N ALA A 90 -6.68 -17.28 18.28
CA ALA A 90 -7.72 -16.52 18.98
C ALA A 90 -7.15 -15.46 19.93
N GLY A 91 -5.95 -15.67 20.49
CA GLY A 91 -5.25 -14.69 21.32
C GLY A 91 -4.85 -13.46 20.51
N GLU A 92 -4.30 -13.64 19.32
CA GLU A 92 -3.92 -12.53 18.43
C GLU A 92 -5.13 -11.74 17.92
N ILE A 93 -6.26 -12.41 17.66
CA ILE A 93 -7.52 -11.70 17.36
C ILE A 93 -7.94 -10.84 18.55
N ALA A 94 -7.84 -11.37 19.78
CA ALA A 94 -8.14 -10.61 20.97
C ALA A 94 -7.22 -9.39 21.17
N ASP A 95 -5.92 -9.52 20.85
CA ASP A 95 -4.95 -8.43 20.89
C ASP A 95 -5.29 -7.34 19.86
N VAL A 96 -5.66 -7.73 18.62
CA VAL A 96 -6.13 -6.79 17.58
C VAL A 96 -7.38 -6.03 18.08
N LEU A 97 -8.38 -6.74 18.60
CA LEU A 97 -9.61 -6.13 19.13
C LEU A 97 -9.34 -5.20 20.33
N ALA A 98 -8.34 -5.54 21.16
CA ALA A 98 -7.91 -4.68 22.25
C ALA A 98 -7.25 -3.38 21.72
N ALA A 99 -6.38 -3.49 20.68
CA ALA A 99 -5.76 -2.34 20.03
C ALA A 99 -6.82 -1.46 19.34
N VAL A 100 -7.81 -2.05 18.66
CA VAL A 100 -8.95 -1.32 18.06
C VAL A 100 -9.63 -0.43 19.09
N LYS A 101 -9.97 -0.98 20.25
CA LYS A 101 -10.66 -0.24 21.32
C LYS A 101 -9.77 0.81 21.98
N LYS A 102 -8.52 0.46 22.30
CA LYS A 102 -7.57 1.32 23.00
C LYS A 102 -7.23 2.57 22.19
N ASP A 103 -6.93 2.38 20.90
CA ASP A 103 -6.38 3.42 20.03
C ASP A 103 -7.44 3.99 19.07
N HIS A 104 -8.72 3.61 19.27
CA HIS A 104 -9.85 4.06 18.43
C HIS A 104 -9.62 3.84 16.94
N VAL A 105 -9.05 2.68 16.59
CA VAL A 105 -8.76 2.31 15.20
C VAL A 105 -10.07 2.11 14.45
N LYS A 106 -10.16 2.72 13.27
CA LYS A 106 -11.31 2.57 12.37
C LYS A 106 -11.01 1.65 11.19
N TYR A 107 -9.76 1.55 10.79
CA TYR A 107 -9.37 0.85 9.57
C TYR A 107 -8.20 -0.09 9.81
N ILE A 108 -8.26 -1.25 9.16
CA ILE A 108 -7.17 -2.23 9.09
C ILE A 108 -6.75 -2.32 7.63
N LEU A 109 -5.45 -2.31 7.34
CA LEU A 109 -4.92 -2.55 6.00
C LEU A 109 -4.51 -4.01 5.86
N ALA A 110 -5.01 -4.70 4.85
CA ALA A 110 -4.79 -6.12 4.65
C ALA A 110 -4.67 -6.49 3.16
N GLU A 111 -4.08 -7.63 2.85
CA GLU A 111 -4.20 -8.30 1.57
C GLU A 111 -5.44 -9.21 1.59
N GLU A 112 -6.24 -9.21 0.52
CA GLU A 112 -7.47 -10.00 0.48
C GLU A 112 -7.19 -11.50 0.54
N LEU A 113 -6.16 -11.98 -0.18
CA LEU A 113 -5.88 -13.40 -0.34
C LEU A 113 -5.64 -14.12 0.99
N TYR A 114 -4.88 -13.51 1.90
CA TYR A 114 -4.52 -14.12 3.18
C TYR A 114 -5.26 -13.52 4.36
N GLY A 115 -5.69 -12.27 4.25
CA GLY A 115 -6.29 -11.50 5.34
C GLY A 115 -7.80 -11.63 5.48
N LYS A 116 -8.51 -12.10 4.43
CA LYS A 116 -9.99 -12.02 4.40
C LYS A 116 -10.67 -12.78 5.54
N GLY A 117 -10.29 -14.01 5.82
CA GLY A 117 -10.92 -14.80 6.88
C GLY A 117 -10.76 -14.19 8.27
N THR A 118 -9.56 -13.68 8.57
CA THR A 118 -9.27 -12.98 9.82
C THR A 118 -9.99 -11.63 9.86
N GLY A 119 -9.99 -10.90 8.75
CA GLY A 119 -10.69 -9.63 8.61
C GLY A 119 -12.18 -9.75 8.85
N ASP A 120 -12.84 -10.71 8.22
CA ASP A 120 -14.28 -10.98 8.40
C ASP A 120 -14.61 -11.27 9.89
N THR A 121 -13.73 -12.01 10.59
CA THR A 121 -13.91 -12.29 12.03
C THR A 121 -13.82 -11.01 12.88
N ILE A 122 -12.84 -10.16 12.61
CA ILE A 122 -12.63 -8.90 13.35
C ILE A 122 -13.75 -7.90 13.06
N GLU A 123 -14.21 -7.78 11.81
CA GLU A 123 -15.34 -6.94 11.44
C GLU A 123 -16.65 -7.40 12.11
N ALA A 124 -16.84 -8.71 12.33
CA ALA A 124 -18.02 -9.23 13.00
C ALA A 124 -18.05 -8.90 14.51
N GLU A 125 -16.90 -8.66 15.13
CA GLU A 125 -16.76 -8.39 16.58
C GLU A 125 -16.45 -6.93 16.91
N SER A 126 -16.34 -6.05 15.92
CA SER A 126 -16.02 -4.63 16.10
C SER A 126 -16.58 -3.76 14.98
N ASP A 127 -16.54 -2.42 15.20
CA ASP A 127 -16.95 -1.44 14.18
C ASP A 127 -15.81 -1.06 13.21
N VAL A 128 -14.69 -1.80 13.25
CA VAL A 128 -13.55 -1.55 12.37
C VAL A 128 -13.86 -2.02 10.94
N LYS A 129 -13.28 -1.35 9.94
CA LYS A 129 -13.37 -1.76 8.54
C LYS A 129 -12.03 -2.24 8.03
N VAL A 130 -11.99 -3.41 7.38
CA VAL A 130 -10.79 -3.92 6.73
C VAL A 130 -10.73 -3.42 5.30
N LEU A 131 -9.66 -2.73 4.96
CA LEU A 131 -9.37 -2.19 3.63
C LEU A 131 -8.39 -3.14 2.93
N TYR A 132 -8.89 -3.83 1.92
CA TYR A 132 -8.07 -4.77 1.16
C TYR A 132 -7.34 -4.04 0.04
N LEU A 133 -6.00 -4.05 0.11
CA LEU A 133 -5.11 -3.42 -0.86
C LEU A 133 -4.27 -4.49 -1.55
N ASP A 134 -4.06 -4.33 -2.86
CA ASP A 134 -3.13 -5.17 -3.63
C ASP A 134 -1.68 -4.78 -3.27
N PRO A 135 -0.83 -5.70 -2.79
CA PRO A 135 0.57 -5.40 -2.48
C PRO A 135 1.42 -5.09 -3.72
N LEU A 136 0.89 -5.26 -4.93
CA LEU A 136 1.54 -5.00 -6.22
C LEU A 136 2.84 -5.81 -6.43
N ASN A 137 2.90 -6.99 -5.85
CA ASN A 137 4.00 -7.94 -6.04
C ASN A 137 3.81 -8.85 -7.26
N LYS A 138 2.65 -8.77 -7.91
CA LYS A 138 2.29 -9.45 -9.16
C LYS A 138 1.75 -8.41 -10.15
N GLY A 139 1.87 -8.70 -11.45
CA GLY A 139 1.38 -7.82 -12.50
C GLY A 139 0.97 -8.61 -13.75
N ASN A 140 0.45 -7.91 -14.75
CA ASN A 140 -0.04 -8.48 -16.01
C ASN A 140 1.01 -8.49 -17.13
N TYR A 141 2.30 -8.31 -16.79
CA TYR A 141 3.41 -8.21 -17.76
C TYR A 141 3.24 -7.07 -18.77
N ASP A 142 2.59 -5.99 -18.39
CA ASP A 142 2.47 -4.77 -19.19
C ASP A 142 3.01 -3.56 -18.41
N ALA A 143 3.27 -2.48 -19.14
CA ALA A 143 3.90 -1.28 -18.61
C ALA A 143 2.98 -0.48 -17.65
N ASP A 144 1.68 -0.70 -17.70
CA ASP A 144 0.69 0.07 -16.94
C ASP A 144 0.16 -0.70 -15.71
N SER A 145 0.58 -1.98 -15.50
CA SER A 145 0.15 -2.81 -14.36
C SER A 145 0.29 -2.11 -13.01
N TYR A 146 1.43 -1.46 -12.75
CA TYR A 146 1.64 -0.74 -11.50
C TYR A 146 0.73 0.48 -11.38
N LEU A 147 0.56 1.24 -12.47
CA LEU A 147 -0.30 2.44 -12.49
C LEU A 147 -1.75 2.09 -12.18
N GLU A 148 -2.26 1.04 -12.83
CA GLU A 148 -3.62 0.55 -12.64
C GLU A 148 -3.85 -0.02 -11.23
N GLY A 149 -2.89 -0.80 -10.73
CA GLY A 149 -2.96 -1.38 -9.39
C GLY A 149 -2.92 -0.30 -8.31
N MET A 150 -2.03 0.69 -8.43
CA MET A 150 -2.00 1.85 -7.52
C MET A 150 -3.30 2.66 -7.57
N ALA A 151 -3.87 2.89 -8.76
CA ALA A 151 -5.14 3.59 -8.89
C ALA A 151 -6.27 2.85 -8.15
N LYS A 152 -6.36 1.53 -8.27
CA LYS A 152 -7.35 0.70 -7.55
C LYS A 152 -7.16 0.75 -6.03
N ASN A 153 -5.92 0.68 -5.55
CA ASN A 153 -5.63 0.84 -4.12
C ASN A 153 -6.07 2.22 -3.61
N MET A 154 -5.82 3.27 -4.40
CA MET A 154 -6.27 4.63 -4.06
C MET A 154 -7.80 4.76 -4.07
N ASP A 155 -8.52 4.06 -4.97
CA ASP A 155 -9.98 4.04 -4.95
C ASP A 155 -10.51 3.52 -3.60
N VAL A 156 -9.88 2.46 -3.05
CA VAL A 156 -10.22 1.94 -1.73
C VAL A 156 -9.91 2.96 -0.64
N LEU A 157 -8.72 3.55 -0.65
CA LEU A 157 -8.31 4.51 0.39
C LEU A 157 -9.18 5.78 0.37
N GLU A 158 -9.49 6.33 -0.81
CA GLU A 158 -10.38 7.50 -0.94
C GLU A 158 -11.78 7.25 -0.41
N GLN A 159 -12.33 6.06 -0.68
CA GLN A 159 -13.67 5.70 -0.22
C GLN A 159 -13.83 5.80 1.31
N TYR A 160 -12.77 5.54 2.07
CA TYR A 160 -12.82 5.41 3.52
C TYR A 160 -12.03 6.50 4.26
N LEU A 161 -10.91 6.96 3.73
CA LEU A 161 -10.03 7.92 4.42
C LEU A 161 -10.33 9.39 4.04
N ASP A 162 -10.98 9.65 2.90
CA ASP A 162 -11.32 11.00 2.42
C ASP A 162 -12.73 11.45 2.92
N ARG A 163 -13.03 11.26 4.24
CA ARG A 163 -14.33 11.60 4.84
C ARG A 163 -14.20 12.51 6.04
#